data_f9796200a5cdb8dd51097d13e975f6ae
#
_entry.id   f9796200a5cdb8dd51097d13e975f6ae
#
_cell.length_a   1.000
_cell.length_b   1.000
_cell.length_c   1.000
_cell.angle_alpha   90.00
_cell.angle_beta   90.00
_cell.angle_gamma   90.00
#
_symmetry.space_group_name_H-M   'P 1'
#
loop_
_entity.id
_entity.type
_entity.pdbx_description
1 polymer ?
#
loop_
_entity_poly.entity_id
_entity_poly.type
_entity_poly.pdbx_seq_one_letter_code
_entity_poly.pdbx_strand_id
1 'polypeptide(L)'
;MKRIKIIFLFGLLFLLPSCGSWFFEKPTFTLKEVVVKRISFGEINFLFGIEVHNPNHFDLKLREFEYKAYIEDQEVGRGRLEKEVLIAQSSSTLVQVPLQSDLGKLGNSLGLALLGKDLRYKIEGAAVIKTRLGTSTIPFSKTGEIDLKK
;
A
#
# COMPACT_ATOMS: atom_id res chain seq x y z
N MET A 1 -57.82 4.96 25.25
CA MET A 1 -56.88 3.83 24.98
C MET A 1 -56.41 3.71 23.54
N LYS A 2 -56.60 4.68 22.64
CA LYS A 2 -56.15 4.64 21.23
C LYS A 2 -54.86 5.43 20.92
N ARG A 3 -54.31 6.15 21.89
CA ARG A 3 -53.14 7.03 21.67
C ARG A 3 -51.77 6.39 21.96
N ILE A 4 -51.73 5.25 22.62
CA ILE A 4 -50.49 4.57 23.02
C ILE A 4 -49.92 3.69 21.90
N LYS A 5 -50.72 3.22 20.94
CA LYS A 5 -50.30 2.34 19.87
C LYS A 5 -49.51 3.04 18.75
N ILE A 6 -49.63 4.36 18.61
CA ILE A 6 -48.96 5.13 17.56
C ILE A 6 -47.50 5.47 17.95
N ILE A 7 -47.24 5.62 19.25
CA ILE A 7 -45.88 5.93 19.75
C ILE A 7 -44.95 4.72 19.62
N PHE A 8 -45.50 3.48 19.69
CA PHE A 8 -44.70 2.26 19.57
C PHE A 8 -44.29 1.95 18.13
N LEU A 9 -45.04 2.46 17.14
CA LEU A 9 -44.71 2.25 15.71
C LEU A 9 -43.63 3.21 15.20
N PHE A 10 -43.46 4.38 15.87
CA PHE A 10 -42.44 5.38 15.48
C PHE A 10 -41.08 5.09 16.12
N GLY A 11 -41.01 4.31 17.19
CA GLY A 11 -39.76 3.91 17.87
C GLY A 11 -38.97 2.79 17.14
N LEU A 12 -39.61 2.03 16.24
CA LEU A 12 -38.99 0.90 15.54
C LEU A 12 -38.29 1.31 14.27
N LEU A 13 -38.42 2.56 13.81
CA LEU A 13 -37.81 3.05 12.57
C LEU A 13 -36.38 3.59 12.76
N PHE A 14 -35.87 3.64 14.01
CA PHE A 14 -34.55 4.20 14.32
C PHE A 14 -33.44 3.16 14.56
N LEU A 15 -33.71 1.87 14.35
CA LEU A 15 -32.75 0.78 14.49
C LEU A 15 -32.33 0.19 13.12
N LEU A 16 -32.18 1.05 12.11
CA LEU A 16 -31.39 0.64 10.93
C LEU A 16 -29.92 0.82 11.29
N PRO A 17 -29.16 -0.26 11.49
CA PRO A 17 -27.72 -0.13 11.58
C PRO A 17 -27.24 0.52 10.27
N SER A 18 -26.44 1.56 10.40
CA SER A 18 -25.74 2.21 9.29
C SER A 18 -24.84 1.16 8.61
N CYS A 19 -25.42 0.35 7.73
CA CYS A 19 -24.75 -0.68 6.93
C CYS A 19 -23.99 -0.07 5.74
N GLY A 20 -23.24 1.01 5.95
CA GLY A 20 -22.53 1.70 4.87
C GLY A 20 -21.10 1.23 4.60
N SER A 21 -20.50 0.37 5.42
CA SER A 21 -19.09 -0.03 5.29
C SER A 21 -18.86 -1.49 4.87
N TRP A 22 -19.89 -2.24 4.54
CA TRP A 22 -19.79 -3.70 4.27
C TRP A 22 -19.45 -4.07 2.84
N PHE A 23 -19.28 -3.11 1.95
CA PHE A 23 -19.13 -3.43 0.51
C PHE A 23 -17.71 -3.35 -0.04
N PHE A 24 -16.73 -2.84 0.71
CA PHE A 24 -15.36 -2.74 0.27
C PHE A 24 -14.38 -2.94 1.43
N GLU A 25 -13.63 -4.02 1.37
CA GLU A 25 -12.50 -4.26 2.26
C GLU A 25 -11.22 -3.74 1.60
N LYS A 26 -10.42 -3.00 2.39
CA LYS A 26 -9.17 -2.43 1.87
C LYS A 26 -8.18 -3.55 1.52
N PRO A 27 -7.57 -3.53 0.33
CA PRO A 27 -6.51 -4.47 0.00
C PRO A 27 -5.31 -4.27 0.93
N THR A 28 -4.55 -5.34 1.15
CA THR A 28 -3.32 -5.30 1.91
C THR A 28 -2.11 -5.33 0.98
N PHE A 29 -1.04 -4.65 1.39
CA PHE A 29 0.20 -4.52 0.63
C PHE A 29 1.35 -5.10 1.46
N THR A 30 2.11 -6.03 0.87
CA THR A 30 3.25 -6.68 1.51
C THR A 30 4.46 -6.64 0.60
N LEU A 31 5.56 -6.07 1.05
CA LEU A 31 6.83 -6.13 0.32
C LEU A 31 7.37 -7.57 0.38
N LYS A 32 7.56 -8.20 -0.77
CA LYS A 32 8.06 -9.58 -0.90
C LYS A 32 9.50 -9.65 -1.37
N GLU A 33 9.87 -8.77 -2.30
CA GLU A 33 11.21 -8.79 -2.88
C GLU A 33 11.71 -7.40 -3.21
N VAL A 34 13.04 -7.25 -3.23
CA VAL A 34 13.75 -6.06 -3.70
C VAL A 34 14.88 -6.52 -4.62
N VAL A 35 14.80 -6.14 -5.88
CA VAL A 35 15.79 -6.52 -6.89
C VAL A 35 16.52 -5.28 -7.39
N VAL A 36 17.86 -5.32 -7.40
CA VAL A 36 18.68 -4.28 -8.04
C VAL A 36 18.70 -4.55 -9.54
N LYS A 37 18.14 -3.64 -10.34
CA LYS A 37 18.07 -3.77 -11.80
C LYS A 37 19.28 -3.17 -12.52
N ARG A 38 19.71 -2.01 -12.10
CA ARG A 38 20.82 -1.29 -12.73
C ARG A 38 21.51 -0.38 -11.72
N ILE A 39 22.82 -0.31 -11.82
CA ILE A 39 23.65 0.70 -11.17
C ILE A 39 24.33 1.49 -12.29
N SER A 40 24.13 2.80 -12.31
CA SER A 40 24.74 3.74 -13.25
C SER A 40 25.46 4.84 -12.47
N PHE A 41 26.15 5.75 -13.18
CA PHE A 41 26.79 6.89 -12.54
C PHE A 41 25.77 7.74 -11.78
N GLY A 42 25.85 7.69 -10.45
CA GLY A 42 25.01 8.49 -9.54
C GLY A 42 23.61 7.93 -9.26
N GLU A 43 23.16 6.88 -9.95
CA GLU A 43 21.82 6.33 -9.79
C GLU A 43 21.81 4.83 -9.57
N ILE A 44 20.86 4.35 -8.79
CA ILE A 44 20.55 2.94 -8.62
C ILE A 44 19.05 2.72 -8.84
N ASN A 45 18.72 1.73 -9.66
CA ASN A 45 17.36 1.36 -9.97
C ASN A 45 17.01 0.03 -9.29
N PHE A 46 15.99 0.05 -8.47
CA PHE A 46 15.41 -1.12 -7.82
C PHE A 46 14.11 -1.51 -8.50
N LEU A 47 13.75 -2.77 -8.38
CA LEU A 47 12.41 -3.26 -8.65
C LEU A 47 11.85 -3.87 -7.37
N PHE A 48 10.77 -3.29 -6.87
CA PHE A 48 10.08 -3.81 -5.70
C PHE A 48 8.95 -4.74 -6.13
N GLY A 49 8.92 -5.95 -5.58
CA GLY A 49 7.80 -6.86 -5.68
C GLY A 49 6.88 -6.68 -4.49
N ILE A 50 5.71 -6.09 -4.73
CA ILE A 50 4.69 -5.85 -3.72
C ILE A 50 3.54 -6.81 -3.96
N GLU A 51 3.30 -7.72 -3.02
CA GLU A 51 2.11 -8.55 -3.04
C GLU A 51 0.91 -7.72 -2.60
N VAL A 52 -0.08 -7.63 -3.46
CA VAL A 52 -1.36 -6.97 -3.18
C VAL A 52 -2.42 -8.06 -3.04
N HIS A 53 -2.97 -8.19 -1.83
CA HIS A 53 -4.06 -9.13 -1.54
C HIS A 53 -5.39 -8.40 -1.61
N ASN A 54 -6.32 -8.96 -2.39
CA ASN A 54 -7.68 -8.49 -2.52
C ASN A 54 -8.62 -9.37 -1.69
N PRO A 55 -9.12 -8.91 -0.53
CA PRO A 55 -10.04 -9.67 0.30
C PRO A 55 -11.48 -9.68 -0.26
N ASN A 56 -11.77 -8.86 -1.27
CA ASN A 56 -13.13 -8.70 -1.79
C ASN A 56 -13.53 -9.82 -2.75
N HIS A 57 -14.82 -10.08 -2.85
CA HIS A 57 -15.42 -11.02 -3.79
C HIS A 57 -15.65 -10.43 -5.20
N PHE A 58 -14.88 -9.38 -5.55
CA PHE A 58 -14.87 -8.76 -6.88
C PHE A 58 -13.47 -8.27 -7.20
N ASP A 59 -13.19 -8.11 -8.50
CA ASP A 59 -11.90 -7.68 -9.00
C ASP A 59 -11.61 -6.23 -8.68
N LEU A 60 -10.35 -5.94 -8.36
CA LEU A 60 -9.81 -4.60 -8.19
C LEU A 60 -8.86 -4.27 -9.34
N LYS A 61 -8.90 -3.03 -9.81
CA LYS A 61 -7.93 -2.50 -10.76
C LYS A 61 -7.06 -1.46 -10.07
N LEU A 62 -5.81 -1.82 -9.84
CA LEU A 62 -4.80 -0.89 -9.36
C LEU A 62 -4.36 -0.03 -10.55
N ARG A 63 -4.83 1.22 -10.60
CA ARG A 63 -4.56 2.14 -11.71
C ARG A 63 -3.29 2.94 -11.52
N GLU A 64 -3.10 3.40 -10.30
CA GLU A 64 -1.97 4.22 -9.92
C GLU A 64 -1.46 3.75 -8.57
N PHE A 65 -0.17 3.73 -8.42
CA PHE A 65 0.50 3.44 -7.18
C PHE A 65 1.76 4.27 -7.12
N GLU A 66 1.72 5.31 -6.32
CA GLU A 66 2.86 6.20 -6.12
C GLU A 66 3.38 6.05 -4.69
N TYR A 67 4.69 5.99 -4.54
CA TYR A 67 5.30 5.84 -3.23
C TYR A 67 6.67 6.49 -3.14
N LYS A 68 7.06 6.75 -1.89
CA LYS A 68 8.40 7.19 -1.50
C LYS A 68 9.00 6.16 -0.57
N ALA A 69 10.29 5.93 -0.72
CA ALA A 69 11.07 5.08 0.15
C ALA A 69 12.03 5.92 0.99
N TYR A 70 12.12 5.59 2.27
CA TYR A 70 13.01 6.22 3.23
C TYR A 70 13.86 5.15 3.89
N ILE A 71 15.12 5.49 4.17
CA ILE A 71 16.03 4.71 5.01
C ILE A 71 16.58 5.68 6.06
N GLU A 72 16.50 5.29 7.35
CA GLU A 72 16.86 6.14 8.48
C GLU A 72 16.23 7.55 8.40
N ASP A 73 14.93 7.60 8.08
CA ASP A 73 14.12 8.81 7.91
C ASP A 73 14.53 9.72 6.73
N GLN A 74 15.53 9.34 5.95
CA GLN A 74 15.95 10.06 4.75
C GLN A 74 15.25 9.49 3.51
N GLU A 75 14.60 10.35 2.70
CA GLU A 75 14.02 9.94 1.41
C GLU A 75 15.15 9.50 0.47
N VAL A 76 15.14 8.21 0.11
CA VAL A 76 16.15 7.61 -0.77
C VAL A 76 15.66 7.43 -2.19
N GLY A 77 14.34 7.46 -2.42
CA GLY A 77 13.82 7.31 -3.77
C GLY A 77 12.30 7.40 -3.85
N ARG A 78 11.82 7.41 -5.10
CA ARG A 78 10.41 7.44 -5.45
C ARG A 78 10.13 6.42 -6.52
N GLY A 79 8.93 5.86 -6.48
CA GLY A 79 8.45 4.96 -7.50
C GLY A 79 6.99 5.19 -7.84
N ARG A 80 6.61 4.74 -9.02
CA ARG A 80 5.21 4.72 -9.45
C ARG A 80 4.95 3.50 -10.32
N LEU A 81 3.71 3.06 -10.31
CA LEU A 81 3.24 1.99 -11.19
C LEU A 81 3.16 2.51 -12.63
N GLU A 82 3.75 1.77 -13.56
CA GLU A 82 3.77 2.16 -14.98
C GLU A 82 2.52 1.70 -15.74
N LYS A 83 1.86 0.64 -15.28
CA LYS A 83 0.70 0.02 -15.95
C LYS A 83 -0.37 -0.39 -14.95
N GLU A 84 -1.63 -0.27 -15.36
CA GLU A 84 -2.76 -0.80 -14.59
C GLU A 84 -2.60 -2.31 -14.36
N VAL A 85 -2.84 -2.76 -13.13
CA VAL A 85 -2.79 -4.17 -12.74
C VAL A 85 -4.15 -4.63 -12.24
N LEU A 86 -4.64 -5.73 -12.81
CA LEU A 86 -5.85 -6.41 -12.33
C LEU A 86 -5.47 -7.32 -11.16
N ILE A 87 -6.21 -7.19 -10.07
CA ILE A 87 -6.10 -8.05 -8.89
C ILE A 87 -7.43 -8.78 -8.75
N ALA A 88 -7.42 -10.06 -9.08
CA ALA A 88 -8.63 -10.87 -9.10
C ALA A 88 -9.26 -10.96 -7.69
N GLN A 89 -10.55 -11.24 -7.64
CA GLN A 89 -11.31 -11.44 -6.41
C GLN A 89 -10.67 -12.51 -5.53
N SER A 90 -10.67 -12.26 -4.21
CA SER A 90 -10.17 -13.20 -3.19
C SER A 90 -8.78 -13.80 -3.48
N SER A 91 -7.90 -13.00 -4.11
CA SER A 91 -6.58 -13.44 -4.54
C SER A 91 -5.47 -12.44 -4.21
N SER A 92 -4.24 -12.89 -4.37
CA SER A 92 -3.04 -12.07 -4.28
C SER A 92 -2.35 -11.95 -5.64
N THR A 93 -1.83 -10.78 -5.95
CA THR A 93 -1.07 -10.51 -7.18
C THR A 93 0.24 -9.83 -6.82
N LEU A 94 1.37 -10.33 -7.36
CA LEU A 94 2.66 -9.67 -7.23
C LEU A 94 2.75 -8.52 -8.23
N VAL A 95 2.83 -7.30 -7.73
CA VAL A 95 2.96 -6.08 -8.51
C VAL A 95 4.40 -5.62 -8.45
N GLN A 96 5.04 -5.51 -9.61
CA GLN A 96 6.41 -5.02 -9.71
C GLN A 96 6.41 -3.51 -9.94
N VAL A 97 7.08 -2.76 -9.05
CA VAL A 97 7.11 -1.30 -9.06
C VAL A 97 8.55 -0.80 -9.06
N PRO A 98 8.97 -0.01 -10.07
CA PRO A 98 10.33 0.49 -10.16
C PRO A 98 10.58 1.62 -9.17
N LEU A 99 11.72 1.61 -8.49
CA LEU A 99 12.21 2.70 -7.65
C LEU A 99 13.52 3.23 -8.21
N GLN A 100 13.58 4.53 -8.43
CA GLN A 100 14.81 5.24 -8.74
C GLN A 100 15.37 5.90 -7.48
N SER A 101 16.63 5.67 -7.20
CA SER A 101 17.36 6.23 -6.07
C SER A 101 18.66 6.88 -6.54
N ASP A 102 19.01 8.00 -5.91
CA ASP A 102 20.30 8.66 -6.06
C ASP A 102 21.31 8.01 -5.10
N LEU A 103 22.46 7.58 -5.60
CA LEU A 103 23.54 7.00 -4.79
C LEU A 103 24.05 7.97 -3.72
N GLY A 104 24.04 9.28 -3.99
CA GLY A 104 24.40 10.29 -3.00
C GLY A 104 23.48 10.30 -1.80
N LYS A 105 22.19 10.06 -2.00
CA LYS A 105 21.21 9.94 -0.93
C LYS A 105 21.37 8.66 -0.11
N LEU A 106 21.89 7.61 -0.71
CA LEU A 106 22.17 6.33 -0.04
C LEU A 106 23.47 6.33 0.77
N GLY A 107 24.36 7.32 0.56
CA GLY A 107 25.72 7.31 1.11
C GLY A 107 25.79 7.06 2.63
N ASN A 108 24.97 7.76 3.41
CA ASN A 108 24.91 7.56 4.86
C ASN A 108 24.39 6.17 5.23
N SER A 109 23.36 5.72 4.55
CA SER A 109 22.74 4.39 4.78
C SER A 109 23.70 3.27 4.41
N LEU A 110 24.47 3.43 3.31
CA LEU A 110 25.52 2.50 2.92
C LEU A 110 26.63 2.44 3.96
N GLY A 111 27.01 3.59 4.53
CA GLY A 111 27.99 3.65 5.62
C GLY A 111 27.54 2.86 6.86
N LEU A 112 26.29 3.01 7.27
CA LEU A 112 25.71 2.27 8.40
C LEU A 112 25.62 0.76 8.08
N ALA A 113 25.26 0.40 6.85
CA ALA A 113 25.22 -0.97 6.36
C ALA A 113 26.60 -1.65 6.44
N LEU A 114 27.65 -0.96 6.01
CA LEU A 114 29.03 -1.46 6.09
C LEU A 114 29.50 -1.66 7.53
N LEU A 115 28.94 -0.93 8.49
CA LEU A 115 29.18 -1.12 9.92
C LEU A 115 28.33 -2.24 10.54
N GLY A 116 27.58 -2.98 9.74
CA GLY A 116 26.72 -4.08 10.20
C GLY A 116 25.56 -3.63 11.10
N LYS A 117 25.11 -2.39 10.96
CA LYS A 117 23.94 -1.88 11.65
C LYS A 117 22.67 -2.18 10.88
N ASP A 118 21.65 -2.63 11.58
CA ASP A 118 20.31 -2.79 11.00
C ASP A 118 19.79 -1.41 10.56
N LEU A 119 19.14 -1.36 9.39
CA LEU A 119 18.63 -0.13 8.83
C LEU A 119 17.09 -0.10 8.92
N ARG A 120 16.54 0.98 9.45
CA ARG A 120 15.09 1.19 9.44
C ARG A 120 14.67 1.69 8.06
N TYR A 121 13.65 1.06 7.50
CA TYR A 121 13.02 1.55 6.28
C TYR A 121 11.58 1.96 6.51
N LYS A 122 11.11 2.89 5.70
CA LYS A 122 9.71 3.29 5.61
C LYS A 122 9.34 3.44 4.14
N ILE A 123 8.20 2.90 3.76
CA ILE A 123 7.59 3.11 2.44
C ILE A 123 6.22 3.72 2.69
N GLU A 124 5.94 4.85 2.07
CA GLU A 124 4.64 5.52 2.17
C GLU A 124 4.18 6.02 0.81
N GLY A 125 2.86 6.05 0.61
CA GLY A 125 2.30 6.47 -0.66
C GLY A 125 0.80 6.33 -0.73
N ALA A 126 0.29 6.27 -1.97
CA ALA A 126 -1.14 6.10 -2.23
C ALA A 126 -1.37 5.17 -3.43
N ALA A 127 -2.40 4.35 -3.30
CA ALA A 127 -2.90 3.47 -4.35
C ALA A 127 -4.27 3.97 -4.84
N VAL A 128 -4.42 4.19 -6.14
CA VAL A 128 -5.70 4.50 -6.77
C VAL A 128 -6.30 3.21 -7.29
N ILE A 129 -7.38 2.78 -6.67
CA ILE A 129 -8.06 1.53 -6.96
C ILE A 129 -9.42 1.82 -7.59
N LYS A 130 -9.66 1.22 -8.75
CA LYS A 130 -10.95 1.23 -9.43
C LYS A 130 -11.69 -0.08 -9.19
N THR A 131 -12.96 0.03 -8.81
CA THR A 131 -13.90 -1.07 -8.64
C THR A 131 -15.15 -0.83 -9.48
N ARG A 132 -16.09 -1.78 -9.46
CA ARG A 132 -17.44 -1.58 -10.06
C ARG A 132 -18.24 -0.50 -9.33
N LEU A 133 -17.90 -0.21 -8.06
CA LEU A 133 -18.59 0.78 -7.23
C LEU A 133 -18.00 2.19 -7.33
N GLY A 134 -16.87 2.34 -8.01
CA GLY A 134 -16.17 3.61 -8.20
C GLY A 134 -14.66 3.53 -8.01
N THR A 135 -14.03 4.69 -7.88
CA THR A 135 -12.59 4.81 -7.66
C THR A 135 -12.31 5.31 -6.25
N SER A 136 -11.34 4.71 -5.59
CA SER A 136 -10.92 5.07 -4.23
C SER A 136 -9.41 5.23 -4.17
N THR A 137 -8.94 6.25 -3.45
CA THR A 137 -7.52 6.44 -3.13
C THR A 137 -7.26 5.92 -1.73
N ILE A 138 -6.35 4.95 -1.63
CA ILE A 138 -5.99 4.29 -0.38
C ILE A 138 -4.57 4.68 -0.01
N PRO A 139 -4.36 5.46 1.05
CA PRO A 139 -3.03 5.72 1.57
C PRO A 139 -2.48 4.46 2.23
N PHE A 140 -1.18 4.24 2.10
CA PHE A 140 -0.48 3.18 2.79
C PHE A 140 0.83 3.69 3.38
N SER A 141 1.27 3.05 4.45
CA SER A 141 2.57 3.25 5.06
C SER A 141 3.04 1.92 5.65
N LYS A 142 4.29 1.57 5.38
CA LYS A 142 4.93 0.37 5.91
C LYS A 142 6.30 0.72 6.44
N THR A 143 6.60 0.31 7.66
CA THR A 143 7.92 0.41 8.28
C THR A 143 8.46 -0.97 8.57
N GLY A 144 9.77 -1.08 8.67
CA GLY A 144 10.46 -2.32 9.05
C GLY A 144 11.95 -2.09 9.19
N GLU A 145 12.68 -3.15 9.43
CA GLU A 145 14.13 -3.15 9.56
C GLU A 145 14.73 -4.09 8.50
N ILE A 146 15.86 -3.71 7.96
CA ILE A 146 16.68 -4.51 7.06
C ILE A 146 17.76 -5.12 7.94
N ASP A 147 17.67 -6.42 8.20
CA ASP A 147 18.72 -7.19 8.89
C ASP A 147 19.84 -7.51 7.91
N LEU A 148 21.01 -6.93 8.14
CA LEU A 148 22.20 -7.10 7.29
C LEU A 148 23.14 -8.21 7.81
N LYS A 149 22.75 -8.92 8.87
CA LYS A 149 23.58 -9.96 9.51
C LYS A 149 23.30 -11.39 9.02
N LYS A 150 22.45 -11.53 8.00
CA LYS A 150 22.15 -12.83 7.38
C LYS A 150 22.97 -13.07 6.14
#